data_8930b8b71bf003abd81b384cf8b588ca
#
_entry.id   8930b8b71bf003abd81b384cf8b588ca
#
_cell.length_a   1.000
_cell.length_b   1.000
_cell.length_c   1.000
_cell.angle_alpha   90.00
_cell.angle_beta   90.00
_cell.angle_gamma   90.00
#
_symmetry.space_group_name_H-M   'P 1'
#
loop_
_entity.id
_entity.type
_entity.pdbx_description
1 polymer ?
#
loop_
_entity_poly.entity_id
_entity_poly.type
_entity_poly.pdbx_seq_one_letter_code
_entity_poly.pdbx_strand_id
1 'polypeptide(L)'
;MSGANHATDEWNKEIQREKTERKYPKWPNEVMLKILFGGSDYLKTPFKPQSSWRVLDVGCGFANNLVPFADIGCECHGVDLHPEMAATVQEIMDERGYKTKIQAGSNRALPYPDAHFDLLLSVNTLHYEGTEENFLAALKEFRRVLKPGGGLYISTVGPEHEIYRRAEVLGDHRYRIRDFDFRNGEEFFFCDSERYLQHYCEKVFEMVETGRSTEKLIKLPLDFLIALCR
;
A
#
# COMPACT_ATOMS: atom_id res chain seq x y z
N MET A 1 -24.83 -0.23 1.14
CA MET A 1 -24.03 0.13 2.35
C MET A 1 -23.54 -1.09 3.17
N SER A 2 -23.74 -2.34 2.75
CA SER A 2 -23.41 -3.53 3.57
C SER A 2 -22.07 -4.23 3.22
N GLY A 3 -21.42 -3.90 2.12
CA GLY A 3 -20.19 -4.58 1.71
C GLY A 3 -18.92 -4.05 2.38
N ALA A 4 -18.79 -2.75 2.56
CA ALA A 4 -17.60 -2.13 3.11
C ALA A 4 -17.34 -2.46 4.60
N ASN A 5 -18.41 -2.67 5.38
CA ASN A 5 -18.28 -3.01 6.80
C ASN A 5 -17.82 -4.45 7.04
N HIS A 6 -18.18 -5.40 6.17
CA HIS A 6 -17.86 -6.81 6.39
C HIS A 6 -16.37 -7.09 6.19
N ALA A 7 -15.79 -6.55 5.15
CA ALA A 7 -14.38 -6.72 4.81
C ALA A 7 -13.44 -6.18 5.90
N THR A 8 -13.78 -5.02 6.40
CA THR A 8 -13.06 -4.31 7.46
C THR A 8 -13.09 -5.06 8.79
N ASP A 9 -14.20 -5.71 9.11
CA ASP A 9 -14.32 -6.53 10.33
C ASP A 9 -13.42 -7.77 10.25
N GLU A 10 -13.29 -8.40 9.08
CA GLU A 10 -12.42 -9.57 8.90
C GLU A 10 -10.93 -9.21 9.00
N TRP A 11 -10.51 -8.06 8.45
CA TRP A 11 -9.15 -7.55 8.64
C TRP A 11 -8.83 -7.29 10.11
N ASN A 12 -9.75 -6.68 10.86
CA ASN A 12 -9.57 -6.46 12.30
C ASN A 12 -9.40 -7.76 13.06
N LYS A 13 -10.26 -8.76 12.78
CA LYS A 13 -10.16 -10.09 13.40
C LYS A 13 -8.82 -10.75 13.11
N GLU A 14 -8.34 -10.66 11.86
CA GLU A 14 -7.06 -11.24 11.46
C GLU A 14 -5.90 -10.60 12.20
N ILE A 15 -5.85 -9.26 12.28
CA ILE A 15 -4.80 -8.53 13.00
C ILE A 15 -4.80 -8.88 14.49
N GLN A 16 -5.98 -8.94 15.12
CA GLN A 16 -6.08 -9.31 16.54
C GLN A 16 -5.63 -10.77 16.78
N ARG A 17 -5.99 -11.67 15.86
CA ARG A 17 -5.53 -13.06 15.91
C ARG A 17 -4.00 -13.13 15.78
N GLU A 18 -3.42 -12.50 14.79
CA GLU A 18 -1.99 -12.51 14.55
C GLU A 18 -1.20 -11.85 15.69
N LYS A 19 -1.72 -10.76 16.27
CA LYS A 19 -1.15 -10.15 17.47
C LYS A 19 -1.13 -11.13 18.65
N THR A 20 -2.27 -11.78 18.92
CA THR A 20 -2.42 -12.73 20.03
C THR A 20 -1.49 -13.93 19.87
N GLU A 21 -1.38 -14.45 18.66
CA GLU A 21 -0.51 -15.60 18.34
C GLU A 21 0.96 -15.21 18.14
N ARG A 22 1.28 -13.91 18.15
CA ARG A 22 2.62 -13.36 17.82
C ARG A 22 3.16 -13.84 16.47
N LYS A 23 2.26 -14.07 15.51
CA LYS A 23 2.57 -14.60 14.18
C LYS A 23 2.52 -13.54 13.07
N TYR A 24 2.30 -12.27 13.41
CA TYR A 24 2.27 -11.21 12.41
C TYR A 24 3.61 -11.12 11.65
N PRO A 25 3.55 -10.86 10.35
CA PRO A 25 4.74 -10.72 9.52
C PRO A 25 5.62 -9.59 10.07
N LYS A 26 6.94 -9.79 10.03
CA LYS A 26 7.92 -8.81 10.53
C LYS A 26 8.78 -8.22 9.42
N TRP A 27 8.50 -8.59 8.18
CA TRP A 27 9.33 -8.26 7.04
C TRP A 27 8.68 -7.16 6.20
N PRO A 28 9.43 -6.13 5.80
CA PRO A 28 8.97 -5.16 4.82
C PRO A 28 8.85 -5.80 3.43
N ASN A 29 8.15 -5.13 2.52
CA ASN A 29 8.03 -5.56 1.14
C ASN A 29 9.40 -5.57 0.45
N GLU A 30 9.85 -6.73 -0.03
CA GLU A 30 11.19 -6.92 -0.60
C GLU A 30 11.40 -6.10 -1.89
N VAL A 31 10.36 -6.01 -2.73
CA VAL A 31 10.45 -5.25 -3.99
C VAL A 31 10.60 -3.76 -3.71
N MET A 32 9.84 -3.23 -2.74
CA MET A 32 9.99 -1.86 -2.26
C MET A 32 11.41 -1.60 -1.77
N LEU A 33 11.97 -2.52 -0.97
CA LEU A 33 13.35 -2.41 -0.47
C LEU A 33 14.37 -2.37 -1.62
N LYS A 34 14.24 -3.25 -2.59
CA LYS A 34 15.13 -3.28 -3.76
C LYS A 34 15.08 -1.97 -4.54
N ILE A 35 13.89 -1.39 -4.71
CA ILE A 35 13.68 -0.16 -5.46
C ILE A 35 14.18 1.06 -4.69
N LEU A 36 13.82 1.21 -3.43
CA LEU A 36 14.07 2.44 -2.67
C LEU A 36 15.42 2.46 -1.96
N PHE A 37 15.98 1.30 -1.61
CA PHE A 37 17.25 1.17 -0.88
C PHE A 37 18.35 0.43 -1.65
N GLY A 38 18.01 -0.23 -2.74
CA GLY A 38 18.87 -1.20 -3.44
C GLY A 38 20.01 -0.59 -4.20
N GLY A 39 20.53 0.53 -4.05
CA GLY A 39 21.82 1.11 -4.47
C GLY A 39 22.44 0.64 -5.81
N SER A 40 21.72 -0.14 -6.59
CA SER A 40 22.19 -0.72 -7.85
C SER A 40 22.01 0.29 -9.00
N ASP A 41 23.04 0.43 -9.84
CA ASP A 41 22.99 1.24 -11.08
C ASP A 41 21.92 0.73 -12.07
N TYR A 42 21.40 -0.48 -11.87
CA TYR A 42 20.33 -1.07 -12.68
C TYR A 42 18.94 -0.57 -12.29
N LEU A 43 18.76 -0.19 -11.00
CA LEU A 43 17.52 0.38 -10.49
C LEU A 43 17.72 1.89 -10.35
N LYS A 44 17.56 2.63 -11.44
CA LYS A 44 17.65 4.08 -11.45
C LYS A 44 16.40 4.69 -10.82
N THR A 45 16.23 4.50 -9.51
CA THR A 45 15.14 5.16 -8.79
C THR A 45 15.44 6.64 -8.58
N PRO A 46 14.47 7.53 -8.82
CA PRO A 46 14.62 8.94 -8.52
C PRO A 46 14.60 9.25 -7.01
N PHE A 47 14.27 8.25 -6.19
CA PHE A 47 14.12 8.41 -4.74
C PHE A 47 15.25 7.69 -4.00
N LYS A 48 15.96 8.47 -3.18
CA LYS A 48 16.94 7.92 -2.22
C LYS A 48 16.54 8.42 -0.84
N PRO A 49 15.92 7.57 0.00
CA PRO A 49 15.48 7.96 1.33
C PRO A 49 16.60 8.61 2.14
N GLN A 50 16.27 9.67 2.86
CA GLN A 50 17.19 10.42 3.70
C GLN A 50 16.62 10.55 5.10
N SER A 51 17.48 10.61 6.12
CA SER A 51 17.08 10.68 7.53
C SER A 51 16.21 11.90 7.90
N SER A 52 16.22 12.94 7.07
CA SER A 52 15.38 14.13 7.26
C SER A 52 13.96 14.01 6.71
N TRP A 53 13.65 12.89 6.04
CA TRP A 53 12.35 12.73 5.39
C TRP A 53 11.25 12.36 6.37
N ARG A 54 10.05 12.85 6.06
CA ARG A 54 8.79 12.34 6.58
C ARG A 54 8.23 11.32 5.61
N VAL A 55 8.01 10.12 6.09
CA VAL A 55 7.52 8.99 5.29
C VAL A 55 6.16 8.56 5.81
N LEU A 56 5.19 8.41 4.89
CA LEU A 56 3.86 7.89 5.18
C LEU A 56 3.67 6.54 4.51
N ASP A 57 3.20 5.54 5.26
CA ASP A 57 2.72 4.26 4.74
C ASP A 57 1.19 4.23 4.86
N VAL A 58 0.47 4.15 3.73
CA VAL A 58 -1.00 4.16 3.68
C VAL A 58 -1.51 2.75 3.49
N GLY A 59 -2.43 2.32 4.36
CA GLY A 59 -2.79 0.93 4.54
C GLY A 59 -1.61 0.15 5.12
N CYS A 60 -1.03 0.69 6.19
CA CYS A 60 0.27 0.25 6.69
C CYS A 60 0.28 -1.17 7.28
N GLY A 61 -0.90 -1.78 7.52
CA GLY A 61 -0.98 -3.07 8.19
C GLY A 61 -0.15 -3.07 9.48
N PHE A 62 0.79 -3.99 9.61
CA PHE A 62 1.70 -4.03 10.78
C PHE A 62 2.87 -3.03 10.71
N ALA A 63 2.82 -2.05 9.85
CA ALA A 63 3.80 -0.98 9.65
C ALA A 63 5.24 -1.46 9.37
N ASN A 64 5.39 -2.69 8.87
CA ASN A 64 6.72 -3.26 8.61
C ASN A 64 7.49 -2.50 7.52
N ASN A 65 6.80 -1.91 6.55
CA ASN A 65 7.42 -1.11 5.49
C ASN A 65 8.07 0.17 6.02
N LEU A 66 7.65 0.66 7.18
CA LEU A 66 8.24 1.84 7.83
C LEU A 66 9.57 1.53 8.53
N VAL A 67 9.82 0.27 8.90
CA VAL A 67 11.01 -0.12 9.67
C VAL A 67 12.33 0.34 9.02
N PRO A 68 12.60 0.05 7.73
CA PRO A 68 13.87 0.47 7.13
C PRO A 68 14.05 2.00 7.05
N PHE A 69 12.95 2.76 6.99
CA PHE A 69 12.99 4.23 7.05
C PHE A 69 13.27 4.72 8.48
N ALA A 70 12.64 4.10 9.48
CA ALA A 70 12.90 4.42 10.89
C ALA A 70 14.36 4.10 11.27
N ASP A 71 14.92 3.00 10.76
CA ASP A 71 16.32 2.59 10.99
C ASP A 71 17.33 3.63 10.48
N ILE A 72 17.03 4.34 9.39
CA ILE A 72 17.88 5.43 8.89
C ILE A 72 17.54 6.80 9.48
N GLY A 73 16.55 6.88 10.40
CA GLY A 73 16.22 8.11 11.13
C GLY A 73 15.11 8.97 10.53
N CYS A 74 14.33 8.46 9.57
CA CYS A 74 13.15 9.18 9.06
C CYS A 74 12.06 9.36 10.12
N GLU A 75 11.26 10.43 10.00
CA GLU A 75 10.00 10.58 10.72
C GLU A 75 8.94 9.70 10.04
N CYS A 76 8.51 8.62 10.70
CA CYS A 76 7.65 7.61 10.11
C CYS A 76 6.20 7.71 10.61
N HIS A 77 5.27 7.72 9.64
CA HIS A 77 3.83 7.77 9.88
C HIS A 77 3.14 6.60 9.17
N GLY A 78 2.12 6.02 9.79
CA GLY A 78 1.28 5.01 9.20
C GLY A 78 -0.20 5.40 9.28
N VAL A 79 -0.96 4.99 8.28
CA VAL A 79 -2.42 5.12 8.28
C VAL A 79 -3.03 3.77 7.98
N ASP A 80 -4.02 3.40 8.79
CA ASP A 80 -4.89 2.27 8.49
C ASP A 80 -6.36 2.66 8.69
N LEU A 81 -7.29 1.84 8.15
CA LEU A 81 -8.68 2.27 8.01
C LEU A 81 -9.40 2.42 9.35
N HIS A 82 -9.07 1.59 10.35
CA HIS A 82 -9.78 1.55 11.62
C HIS A 82 -8.97 2.08 12.80
N PRO A 83 -9.61 2.86 13.71
CA PRO A 83 -8.95 3.35 14.91
C PRO A 83 -8.38 2.24 15.79
N GLU A 84 -9.10 1.12 15.93
CA GLU A 84 -8.64 -0.03 16.74
C GLU A 84 -7.42 -0.72 16.13
N MET A 85 -7.39 -0.85 14.80
CA MET A 85 -6.21 -1.34 14.08
C MET A 85 -5.02 -0.40 14.28
N ALA A 86 -5.22 0.89 14.05
CA ALA A 86 -4.17 1.89 14.22
C ALA A 86 -3.58 1.86 15.63
N ALA A 87 -4.43 1.77 16.67
CA ALA A 87 -3.98 1.65 18.05
C ALA A 87 -3.17 0.37 18.29
N THR A 88 -3.66 -0.78 17.78
CA THR A 88 -2.96 -2.06 17.91
C THR A 88 -1.58 -2.03 17.22
N VAL A 89 -1.50 -1.45 16.03
CA VAL A 89 -0.24 -1.34 15.28
C VAL A 89 0.72 -0.37 15.96
N GLN A 90 0.21 0.73 16.53
CA GLN A 90 1.03 1.65 17.33
C GLN A 90 1.68 0.91 18.52
N GLU A 91 0.91 0.12 19.29
CA GLU A 91 1.44 -0.67 20.40
C GLU A 91 2.53 -1.65 19.94
N ILE A 92 2.30 -2.35 18.79
CA ILE A 92 3.30 -3.27 18.23
C ILE A 92 4.60 -2.54 17.86
N MET A 93 4.50 -1.36 17.27
CA MET A 93 5.69 -0.58 16.90
C MET A 93 6.42 -0.04 18.11
N ASP A 94 5.70 0.40 19.15
CA ASP A 94 6.27 0.84 20.42
C ASP A 94 6.99 -0.31 21.15
N GLU A 95 6.38 -1.52 21.20
CA GLU A 95 7.00 -2.73 21.75
C GLU A 95 8.29 -3.12 21.02
N ARG A 96 8.35 -2.85 19.70
CA ARG A 96 9.54 -3.07 18.87
C ARG A 96 10.59 -1.97 19.01
N GLY A 97 10.29 -0.88 19.74
CA GLY A 97 11.18 0.26 19.96
C GLY A 97 11.21 1.29 18.83
N TYR A 98 10.27 1.24 17.87
CA TYR A 98 10.19 2.19 16.78
C TYR A 98 9.33 3.41 17.11
N LYS A 99 9.85 4.60 16.86
CA LYS A 99 9.11 5.85 17.02
C LYS A 99 8.31 6.15 15.75
N THR A 100 7.09 5.64 15.71
CA THR A 100 6.16 5.87 14.61
C THR A 100 4.91 6.60 15.09
N LYS A 101 4.14 7.16 14.17
CA LYS A 101 2.82 7.75 14.44
C LYS A 101 1.79 7.04 13.58
N ILE A 102 1.02 6.15 14.18
CA ILE A 102 0.00 5.38 13.47
C ILE A 102 -1.37 5.97 13.79
N GLN A 103 -2.15 6.28 12.75
CA GLN A 103 -3.46 6.91 12.88
C GLN A 103 -4.51 6.23 12.01
N ALA A 104 -5.78 6.41 12.36
CA ALA A 104 -6.88 5.99 11.52
C ALA A 104 -7.08 6.98 10.35
N GLY A 105 -7.39 6.43 9.18
CA GLY A 105 -7.69 7.21 7.97
C GLY A 105 -7.91 6.30 6.78
N SER A 106 -8.34 6.85 5.66
CA SER A 106 -8.52 6.11 4.42
C SER A 106 -7.64 6.66 3.32
N ASN A 107 -7.42 5.87 2.26
CA ASN A 107 -6.68 6.32 1.08
C ASN A 107 -7.23 7.63 0.48
N ARG A 108 -8.52 7.90 0.66
CA ARG A 108 -9.23 9.07 0.11
C ARG A 108 -9.42 10.22 1.10
N ALA A 109 -9.02 10.03 2.37
CA ALA A 109 -9.13 11.04 3.42
C ALA A 109 -8.04 10.80 4.47
N LEU A 110 -6.86 11.34 4.22
CA LEU A 110 -5.70 11.21 5.10
C LEU A 110 -5.73 12.31 6.17
N PRO A 111 -5.47 11.98 7.45
CA PRO A 111 -5.54 12.92 8.57
C PRO A 111 -4.31 13.84 8.66
N TYR A 112 -3.86 14.35 7.51
CA TYR A 112 -2.66 15.17 7.40
C TYR A 112 -2.90 16.42 6.55
N PRO A 113 -2.16 17.51 6.82
CA PRO A 113 -2.22 18.71 5.99
C PRO A 113 -1.59 18.49 4.60
N ASP A 114 -1.84 19.43 3.71
CA ASP A 114 -1.21 19.48 2.40
C ASP A 114 0.32 19.59 2.52
N ALA A 115 1.04 19.04 1.56
CA ALA A 115 2.49 19.19 1.41
C ALA A 115 3.29 18.80 2.68
N HIS A 116 2.92 17.68 3.31
CA HIS A 116 3.49 17.26 4.59
C HIS A 116 4.63 16.24 4.45
N PHE A 117 4.52 15.29 3.51
CA PHE A 117 5.43 14.16 3.37
C PHE A 117 6.42 14.31 2.22
N ASP A 118 7.62 13.77 2.42
CA ASP A 118 8.66 13.66 1.38
C ASP A 118 8.46 12.39 0.55
N LEU A 119 7.95 11.32 1.16
CA LEU A 119 7.65 10.03 0.52
C LEU A 119 6.36 9.44 1.07
N LEU A 120 5.53 8.92 0.17
CA LEU A 120 4.35 8.11 0.49
C LEU A 120 4.50 6.72 -0.08
N LEU A 121 4.17 5.73 0.71
CA LEU A 121 4.09 4.32 0.33
C LEU A 121 2.63 3.89 0.26
N SER A 122 2.23 3.22 -0.82
CA SER A 122 0.96 2.52 -0.95
C SER A 122 1.25 1.09 -1.42
N VAL A 123 1.49 0.21 -0.45
CA VAL A 123 1.94 -1.15 -0.70
C VAL A 123 0.75 -2.11 -0.64
N ASN A 124 0.28 -2.54 -1.79
CA ASN A 124 -0.84 -3.49 -1.93
C ASN A 124 -2.14 -3.04 -1.26
N THR A 125 -2.47 -1.74 -1.34
CA THR A 125 -3.68 -1.19 -0.73
C THR A 125 -4.63 -0.56 -1.75
N LEU A 126 -4.09 0.02 -2.82
CA LEU A 126 -4.85 0.87 -3.73
C LEU A 126 -5.95 0.10 -4.52
N HIS A 127 -5.77 -1.20 -4.77
CA HIS A 127 -6.79 -2.03 -5.43
C HIS A 127 -8.08 -2.19 -4.59
N TYR A 128 -8.02 -2.02 -3.26
CA TYR A 128 -9.20 -2.05 -2.40
C TYR A 128 -10.16 -0.87 -2.60
N GLU A 129 -9.80 0.12 -3.39
CA GLU A 129 -10.70 1.23 -3.72
C GLU A 129 -11.90 0.80 -4.56
N GLY A 130 -11.85 -0.36 -5.21
CA GLY A 130 -12.97 -1.06 -5.84
C GLY A 130 -13.50 -0.39 -7.11
N THR A 131 -13.36 0.93 -7.29
CA THR A 131 -13.83 1.66 -8.46
C THR A 131 -12.78 2.62 -9.01
N GLU A 132 -12.90 2.96 -10.29
CA GLU A 132 -12.04 3.96 -10.94
C GLU A 132 -12.09 5.32 -10.23
N GLU A 133 -13.29 5.76 -9.88
CA GLU A 133 -13.50 7.05 -9.21
C GLU A 133 -12.76 7.11 -7.86
N ASN A 134 -12.91 6.08 -7.05
CA ASN A 134 -12.26 5.99 -5.75
C ASN A 134 -10.73 5.86 -5.89
N PHE A 135 -10.27 5.05 -6.86
CA PHE A 135 -8.85 4.90 -7.17
C PHE A 135 -8.20 6.25 -7.52
N LEU A 136 -8.84 7.02 -8.39
CA LEU A 136 -8.38 8.33 -8.77
C LEU A 136 -8.47 9.35 -7.62
N ALA A 137 -9.53 9.26 -6.80
CA ALA A 137 -9.65 10.10 -5.59
C ALA A 137 -8.52 9.83 -4.60
N ALA A 138 -8.14 8.56 -4.40
CA ALA A 138 -7.01 8.19 -3.57
C ALA A 138 -5.67 8.74 -4.11
N LEU A 139 -5.41 8.65 -5.41
CA LEU A 139 -4.22 9.24 -6.02
C LEU A 139 -4.14 10.76 -5.81
N LYS A 140 -5.27 11.47 -5.95
CA LYS A 140 -5.34 12.90 -5.69
C LYS A 140 -5.06 13.23 -4.22
N GLU A 141 -5.57 12.44 -3.30
CA GLU A 141 -5.33 12.60 -1.86
C GLU A 141 -3.85 12.34 -1.52
N PHE A 142 -3.23 11.33 -2.13
CA PHE A 142 -1.79 11.07 -1.98
C PHE A 142 -0.97 12.26 -2.47
N ARG A 143 -1.34 12.83 -3.63
CA ARG A 143 -0.67 14.03 -4.14
C ARG A 143 -0.84 15.25 -3.24
N ARG A 144 -2.01 15.43 -2.62
CA ARG A 144 -2.28 16.54 -1.70
C ARG A 144 -1.34 16.54 -0.51
N VAL A 145 -1.12 15.39 0.10
CA VAL A 145 -0.26 15.29 1.31
C VAL A 145 1.23 15.27 0.99
N LEU A 146 1.61 15.00 -0.26
CA LEU A 146 3.01 15.05 -0.69
C LEU A 146 3.48 16.47 -0.93
N LYS A 147 4.68 16.77 -0.45
CA LYS A 147 5.38 18.04 -0.75
C LYS A 147 5.56 18.21 -2.27
N PRO A 148 5.76 19.45 -2.76
CA PRO A 148 6.27 19.65 -4.11
C PRO A 148 7.58 18.85 -4.30
N GLY A 149 7.62 18.01 -5.33
CA GLY A 149 8.76 17.13 -5.59
C GLY A 149 8.87 15.91 -4.67
N GLY A 150 7.91 15.69 -3.77
CA GLY A 150 7.80 14.46 -2.97
C GLY A 150 7.48 13.24 -3.83
N GLY A 151 7.86 12.06 -3.36
CA GLY A 151 7.74 10.81 -4.07
C GLY A 151 6.58 9.92 -3.61
N LEU A 152 6.04 9.14 -4.54
CA LEU A 152 5.06 8.10 -4.26
C LEU A 152 5.57 6.77 -4.79
N TYR A 153 5.56 5.75 -3.94
CA TYR A 153 5.72 4.35 -4.32
C TYR A 153 4.37 3.64 -4.24
N ILE A 154 3.97 2.99 -5.32
CA ILE A 154 2.78 2.15 -5.37
C ILE A 154 3.20 0.72 -5.70
N SER A 155 2.62 -0.26 -5.01
CA SER A 155 2.41 -1.60 -5.57
C SER A 155 0.94 -1.97 -5.49
N THR A 156 0.46 -2.67 -6.51
CA THR A 156 -0.92 -3.17 -6.57
C THR A 156 -0.95 -4.53 -7.23
N VAL A 157 -2.00 -5.30 -6.99
CA VAL A 157 -2.14 -6.66 -7.53
C VAL A 157 -2.20 -6.60 -9.05
N GLY A 158 -1.33 -7.36 -9.70
CA GLY A 158 -1.25 -7.47 -11.15
C GLY A 158 -2.16 -8.55 -11.74
N PRO A 159 -2.32 -8.57 -13.07
CA PRO A 159 -3.34 -9.39 -13.75
C PRO A 159 -3.11 -10.89 -13.65
N GLU A 160 -1.88 -11.36 -13.43
CA GLU A 160 -1.56 -12.78 -13.34
C GLU A 160 -1.55 -13.31 -11.90
N HIS A 161 -1.92 -12.48 -10.92
CA HIS A 161 -1.96 -12.88 -9.53
C HIS A 161 -3.06 -13.93 -9.28
N GLU A 162 -2.74 -14.95 -8.48
CA GLU A 162 -3.65 -16.05 -8.14
C GLU A 162 -5.00 -15.57 -7.56
N ILE A 163 -5.03 -14.42 -6.90
CA ILE A 163 -6.24 -13.86 -6.30
C ILE A 163 -7.38 -13.64 -7.31
N TYR A 164 -7.04 -13.41 -8.58
CA TYR A 164 -8.03 -13.22 -9.64
C TYR A 164 -8.50 -14.51 -10.29
N ARG A 165 -7.87 -15.65 -10.02
CA ARG A 165 -8.16 -16.91 -10.67
C ARG A 165 -9.62 -17.35 -10.56
N ARG A 166 -10.26 -17.05 -9.43
CA ARG A 166 -11.66 -17.40 -9.17
C ARG A 166 -12.51 -16.17 -8.89
N ALA A 167 -11.97 -14.99 -9.16
CA ALA A 167 -12.70 -13.76 -8.94
C ALA A 167 -13.89 -13.63 -9.91
N GLU A 168 -14.97 -13.07 -9.42
CA GLU A 168 -16.14 -12.71 -10.21
C GLU A 168 -15.90 -11.38 -10.91
N VAL A 169 -16.02 -11.36 -12.23
CA VAL A 169 -15.90 -10.13 -13.02
C VAL A 169 -17.19 -9.33 -12.90
N LEU A 170 -17.10 -8.12 -12.37
CA LEU A 170 -18.25 -7.23 -12.21
C LEU A 170 -18.42 -6.21 -13.36
N GLY A 171 -17.43 -6.14 -14.27
CA GLY A 171 -17.35 -5.08 -15.30
C GLY A 171 -16.59 -3.86 -14.81
N ASP A 172 -16.27 -2.93 -15.74
CA ASP A 172 -15.59 -1.66 -15.46
C ASP A 172 -14.32 -1.81 -14.59
N HIS A 173 -13.47 -2.78 -14.95
CA HIS A 173 -12.25 -3.13 -14.20
C HIS A 173 -12.49 -3.47 -12.72
N ARG A 174 -13.68 -3.96 -12.36
CA ARG A 174 -14.00 -4.40 -11.00
C ARG A 174 -14.10 -5.91 -10.90
N TYR A 175 -13.51 -6.45 -9.85
CA TYR A 175 -13.52 -7.87 -9.54
C TYR A 175 -13.95 -8.08 -8.10
N ARG A 176 -14.85 -9.04 -7.87
CA ARG A 176 -15.17 -9.51 -6.52
C ARG A 176 -14.37 -10.75 -6.23
N ILE A 177 -13.56 -10.70 -5.17
CA ILE A 177 -12.69 -11.80 -4.79
C ILE A 177 -13.50 -12.98 -4.29
N ARG A 178 -13.13 -14.19 -4.73
CA ARG A 178 -13.76 -15.45 -4.40
C ARG A 178 -12.70 -16.50 -4.04
N ASP A 179 -12.99 -17.31 -3.05
CA ASP A 179 -12.15 -18.44 -2.62
C ASP A 179 -10.67 -18.07 -2.34
N PHE A 180 -10.47 -16.88 -1.80
CA PHE A 180 -9.14 -16.40 -1.49
C PHE A 180 -9.07 -15.77 -0.09
N ASP A 181 -8.87 -16.65 0.93
CA ASP A 181 -8.62 -16.26 2.29
C ASP A 181 -9.72 -15.33 2.86
N PHE A 182 -9.38 -14.50 3.84
CA PHE A 182 -10.28 -13.50 4.44
C PHE A 182 -10.74 -12.39 3.47
N ARG A 183 -10.17 -12.34 2.26
CA ARG A 183 -10.54 -11.36 1.22
C ARG A 183 -11.81 -11.70 0.44
N ASN A 184 -12.46 -12.79 0.78
CA ASN A 184 -13.70 -13.20 0.11
C ASN A 184 -14.79 -12.13 0.22
N GLY A 185 -15.33 -11.73 -0.93
CA GLY A 185 -16.37 -10.70 -1.04
C GLY A 185 -15.85 -9.28 -1.25
N GLU A 186 -14.54 -9.05 -1.09
CA GLU A 186 -13.90 -7.77 -1.40
C GLU A 186 -14.04 -7.42 -2.88
N GLU A 187 -14.26 -6.16 -3.17
CA GLU A 187 -14.25 -5.64 -4.54
C GLU A 187 -12.95 -4.90 -4.81
N PHE A 188 -12.19 -5.41 -5.79
CA PHE A 188 -10.94 -4.82 -6.21
C PHE A 188 -11.11 -4.03 -7.50
N PHE A 189 -10.44 -2.88 -7.57
CA PHE A 189 -10.18 -2.22 -8.84
C PHE A 189 -8.99 -2.90 -9.51
N PHE A 190 -9.18 -3.34 -10.74
CA PHE A 190 -8.23 -4.16 -11.47
C PHE A 190 -7.42 -3.33 -12.46
N CYS A 191 -6.11 -3.30 -12.26
CA CYS A 191 -5.17 -2.79 -13.25
C CYS A 191 -4.69 -3.95 -14.13
N ASP A 192 -4.97 -3.93 -15.41
CA ASP A 192 -4.65 -5.02 -16.35
C ASP A 192 -3.20 -5.01 -16.85
N SER A 193 -2.50 -3.91 -16.67
CA SER A 193 -1.13 -3.73 -17.16
C SER A 193 -0.41 -2.57 -16.47
N GLU A 194 0.92 -2.53 -16.61
CA GLU A 194 1.73 -1.37 -16.20
C GLU A 194 1.26 -0.09 -16.89
N ARG A 195 0.90 -0.17 -18.17
CA ARG A 195 0.42 0.98 -18.93
C ARG A 195 -0.91 1.51 -18.40
N TYR A 196 -1.77 0.63 -17.92
CA TYR A 196 -3.04 1.03 -17.31
C TYR A 196 -2.82 1.74 -15.98
N LEU A 197 -1.95 1.21 -15.12
CA LEU A 197 -1.54 1.88 -13.88
C LEU A 197 -0.89 3.24 -14.18
N GLN A 198 0.03 3.29 -15.16
CA GLN A 198 0.68 4.51 -15.60
C GLN A 198 -0.33 5.58 -16.00
N HIS A 199 -1.31 5.23 -16.82
CA HIS A 199 -2.35 6.14 -17.29
C HIS A 199 -3.10 6.84 -16.14
N TYR A 200 -3.39 6.12 -15.04
CA TYR A 200 -4.04 6.75 -13.88
C TYR A 200 -3.09 7.64 -13.10
N CYS A 201 -1.87 7.20 -12.90
CA CYS A 201 -0.87 8.00 -12.19
C CYS A 201 -0.57 9.31 -12.94
N GLU A 202 -0.47 9.28 -14.27
CA GLU A 202 -0.23 10.47 -15.12
C GLU A 202 -1.37 11.50 -15.09
N LYS A 203 -2.56 11.14 -14.64
CA LYS A 203 -3.65 12.11 -14.41
C LYS A 203 -3.37 13.02 -13.21
N VAL A 204 -2.40 12.68 -12.35
CA VAL A 204 -2.16 13.33 -11.05
C VAL A 204 -0.69 13.73 -10.86
N PHE A 205 0.24 12.99 -11.43
CA PHE A 205 1.68 13.15 -11.27
C PHE A 205 2.35 13.45 -12.62
N GLU A 206 3.39 14.32 -12.59
CA GLU A 206 4.10 14.73 -13.79
C GLU A 206 5.12 13.67 -14.27
N MET A 207 5.75 12.97 -13.32
CA MET A 207 6.71 11.91 -13.59
C MET A 207 6.15 10.59 -13.08
N VAL A 208 6.05 9.62 -13.97
CA VAL A 208 5.58 8.27 -13.65
C VAL A 208 6.47 7.23 -14.32
N GLU A 209 7.05 6.37 -13.53
CA GLU A 209 7.77 5.17 -13.99
C GLU A 209 7.05 3.94 -13.48
N THR A 210 6.83 2.95 -14.33
CA THR A 210 6.13 1.73 -13.98
C THR A 210 6.98 0.49 -14.20
N GLY A 211 6.66 -0.55 -13.46
CA GLY A 211 7.30 -1.84 -13.54
C GLY A 211 6.40 -2.96 -13.03
N ARG A 212 6.92 -4.16 -13.04
CA ARG A 212 6.19 -5.36 -12.61
C ARG A 212 7.12 -6.31 -11.87
N SER A 213 6.61 -6.93 -10.82
CA SER A 213 7.26 -8.03 -10.12
C SER A 213 6.38 -9.26 -10.19
N THR A 214 6.91 -10.35 -10.75
CA THR A 214 6.20 -11.62 -10.88
C THR A 214 7.02 -12.71 -10.22
N GLU A 215 6.41 -13.45 -9.30
CA GLU A 215 7.02 -14.57 -8.60
C GLU A 215 6.12 -15.80 -8.70
N LYS A 216 6.73 -16.95 -8.86
CA LYS A 216 6.02 -18.22 -8.78
C LYS A 216 6.56 -19.02 -7.60
N LEU A 217 5.94 -18.82 -6.44
CA LEU A 217 6.30 -19.53 -5.23
C LEU A 217 5.62 -20.92 -5.24
N ILE A 218 6.38 -21.92 -5.71
CA ILE A 218 5.93 -23.32 -5.84
C ILE A 218 4.70 -23.44 -6.77
N LYS A 219 3.49 -23.22 -6.24
CA LYS A 219 2.22 -23.36 -6.99
C LYS A 219 1.43 -22.05 -7.08
N LEU A 220 1.86 -21.02 -6.37
CA LEU A 220 1.15 -19.76 -6.23
C LEU A 220 1.82 -18.67 -7.07
N PRO A 221 1.23 -18.20 -8.17
CA PRO A 221 1.72 -17.03 -8.87
C PRO A 221 1.35 -15.77 -8.10
N LEU A 222 2.36 -14.97 -7.79
CA LEU A 222 2.23 -13.63 -7.24
C LEU A 222 2.65 -12.63 -8.31
N ASP A 223 1.84 -11.64 -8.56
CA ASP A 223 2.04 -10.65 -9.60
C ASP A 223 1.64 -9.28 -9.09
N PHE A 224 2.55 -8.33 -9.18
CA PHE A 224 2.34 -6.96 -8.70
C PHE A 224 2.80 -5.95 -9.74
N LEU A 225 1.96 -4.98 -10.02
CA LEU A 225 2.31 -3.78 -10.75
C LEU A 225 2.89 -2.75 -9.80
N ILE A 226 3.88 -2.01 -10.25
CA ILE A 226 4.62 -1.03 -9.47
C ILE A 226 4.59 0.31 -10.18
N ALA A 227 4.44 1.39 -9.44
CA ALA A 227 4.64 2.75 -9.96
C ALA A 227 5.48 3.59 -9.00
N LEU A 228 6.36 4.40 -9.57
CA LEU A 228 7.06 5.50 -8.92
C LEU A 228 6.55 6.79 -9.52
N CYS A 229 6.03 7.68 -8.69
CA CYS A 229 5.42 8.93 -9.14
C CYS A 229 6.04 10.14 -8.42
N ARG A 230 6.07 11.29 -9.14
CA ARG A 230 6.56 12.56 -8.60
C ARG A 230 5.78 13.73 -9.12
#